data_ecd5ec77c8dc9f1c7b689929f1ef7580
#
_entry.id   ecd5ec77c8dc9f1c7b689929f1ef7580
#
_cell.length_a   1.000
_cell.length_b   1.000
_cell.length_c   1.000
_cell.angle_alpha   90.00
_cell.angle_beta   90.00
_cell.angle_gamma   90.00
#
_symmetry.space_group_name_H-M   'P 1'
#
loop_
_entity.id
_entity.type
_entity.pdbx_description
1 polymer ?
#
loop_
_entity_poly.entity_id
_entity_poly.type
_entity_poly.pdbx_seq_one_letter_code
_entity_poly.pdbx_strand_id
1 'polypeptide(L)'
;MIYRINSLRVLPEYLLEVSFDDGKTVIYDVKEYMEHIPSYAYLKRIEGLFNQAKVDTSRTCVVWNENIDLPSDIIYEYGKSADNAANVAEESAKYGAAT
;
A
#
# COMPACT_ATOMS: atom_id res chain seq x y z
N MET A 1 -19.07 4.58 3.86
CA MET A 1 -18.13 5.60 4.34
C MET A 1 -16.99 5.76 3.34
N ILE A 2 -16.56 6.99 3.13
CA ILE A 2 -15.46 7.25 2.20
C ILE A 2 -14.19 7.46 3.01
N TYR A 3 -13.17 6.66 2.72
CA TYR A 3 -11.88 6.79 3.38
C TYR A 3 -10.95 7.58 2.46
N ARG A 4 -10.61 8.79 2.87
CA ARG A 4 -9.73 9.63 2.05
C ARG A 4 -8.29 9.52 2.49
N ILE A 5 -7.43 9.37 1.51
CA ILE A 5 -5.99 9.20 1.74
C ILE A 5 -5.36 10.57 1.95
N ASN A 6 -4.62 10.69 3.05
CA ASN A 6 -3.89 11.91 3.37
C ASN A 6 -2.48 11.88 2.75
N SER A 7 -1.82 10.75 2.85
CA SER A 7 -0.48 10.61 2.28
C SER A 7 -0.20 9.15 1.92
N LEU A 8 0.75 8.97 1.00
CA LEU A 8 1.13 7.66 0.51
C LEU A 8 2.64 7.57 0.44
N ARG A 9 3.18 6.46 0.89
CA ARG A 9 4.60 6.19 0.76
C ARG A 9 4.78 4.77 0.23
N VAL A 10 5.60 4.64 -0.82
CA VAL A 10 5.92 3.34 -1.40
C VAL A 10 7.09 2.75 -0.63
N LEU A 11 6.93 1.53 -0.17
CA LEU A 11 7.94 0.83 0.61
C LEU A 11 8.52 -0.33 -0.19
N PRO A 12 9.66 -0.88 0.23
CA PRO A 12 10.21 -2.08 -0.41
C PRO A 12 9.25 -3.25 -0.29
N GLU A 13 9.44 -4.26 -1.12
CA GLU A 13 8.69 -5.51 -1.08
C GLU A 13 7.22 -5.32 -1.45
N TYR A 14 6.92 -4.34 -2.29
CA TYR A 14 5.56 -4.09 -2.79
C TYR A 14 4.58 -3.75 -1.67
N LEU A 15 5.07 -3.02 -0.68
CA LEU A 15 4.23 -2.52 0.42
C LEU A 15 3.91 -1.05 0.21
N LEU A 16 2.74 -0.65 0.68
CA LEU A 16 2.33 0.76 0.67
C LEU A 16 2.03 1.18 2.08
N GLU A 17 2.54 2.35 2.47
CA GLU A 17 2.17 2.96 3.74
C GLU A 17 1.20 4.09 3.43
N VAL A 18 -0.03 3.98 3.92
CA VAL A 18 -1.09 4.91 3.57
C VAL A 18 -1.67 5.51 4.84
N SER A 19 -1.63 6.84 4.93
CA SER A 19 -2.24 7.56 6.04
C SER A 19 -3.56 8.14 5.56
N PHE A 20 -4.56 8.08 6.41
CA PHE A 20 -5.91 8.54 6.09
C PHE A 20 -6.26 9.81 6.86
N ASP A 21 -7.26 10.54 6.38
CA ASP A 21 -7.68 11.80 6.99
C ASP A 21 -8.12 11.62 8.45
N ASP A 22 -8.60 10.43 8.81
CA ASP A 22 -9.04 10.17 10.18
C ASP A 22 -7.87 9.89 11.15
N GLY A 23 -6.64 9.94 10.66
CA GLY A 23 -5.47 9.73 11.49
C GLY A 23 -4.92 8.31 11.46
N LYS A 24 -5.64 7.38 10.85
CA LYS A 24 -5.16 6.00 10.79
C LYS A 24 -4.09 5.85 9.71
N THR A 25 -3.05 5.10 10.02
CA THR A 25 -2.00 4.75 9.04
C THR A 25 -1.97 3.24 8.90
N VAL A 26 -1.88 2.79 7.66
CA VAL A 26 -1.99 1.37 7.33
C VAL A 26 -0.85 0.97 6.41
N ILE A 27 -0.33 -0.23 6.61
CA ILE A 27 0.61 -0.85 5.69
C ILE A 27 -0.15 -1.90 4.88
N TYR A 28 -0.13 -1.77 3.57
CA TYR A 28 -0.85 -2.68 2.70
C TYR A 28 0.13 -3.46 1.81
N ASP A 29 -0.04 -4.78 1.77
CA ASP A 29 0.80 -5.67 0.96
C ASP A 29 0.09 -5.91 -0.37
N VAL A 30 0.65 -5.37 -1.45
CA VAL A 30 0.05 -5.46 -2.77
C VAL A 30 0.33 -6.81 -3.43
N LYS A 31 1.27 -7.59 -2.88
CA LYS A 31 1.68 -8.86 -3.51
C LYS A 31 0.51 -9.83 -3.71
N GLU A 32 -0.45 -9.81 -2.81
CA GLU A 32 -1.58 -10.71 -2.93
C GLU A 32 -2.39 -10.42 -4.17
N TYR A 33 -2.66 -9.15 -4.45
CA TYR A 33 -3.34 -8.76 -5.69
C TYR A 33 -2.52 -9.09 -6.92
N MET A 34 -1.19 -8.98 -6.80
CA MET A 34 -0.31 -9.27 -7.94
C MET A 34 -0.40 -10.73 -8.35
N GLU A 35 -0.72 -11.61 -7.42
CA GLU A 35 -0.82 -13.04 -7.72
C GLU A 35 -2.18 -13.43 -8.26
N HIS A 36 -3.23 -12.69 -7.93
CA HIS A 36 -4.59 -13.09 -8.26
C HIS A 36 -5.25 -12.26 -9.34
N ILE A 37 -4.78 -11.04 -9.57
CA ILE A 37 -5.39 -10.15 -10.56
C ILE A 37 -4.37 -9.87 -11.67
N PRO A 38 -4.65 -10.31 -12.90
CA PRO A 38 -3.65 -10.22 -13.98
C PRO A 38 -3.09 -8.83 -14.23
N SER A 39 -3.93 -7.78 -14.16
CA SER A 39 -3.44 -6.43 -14.41
C SER A 39 -2.42 -5.98 -13.38
N TYR A 40 -2.49 -6.50 -12.17
CA TYR A 40 -1.55 -6.12 -11.11
C TYR A 40 -0.19 -6.79 -11.29
N ALA A 41 -0.11 -7.85 -12.08
CA ALA A 41 1.18 -8.50 -12.34
C ALA A 41 2.15 -7.55 -13.04
N TYR A 42 1.64 -6.56 -13.76
CA TYR A 42 2.51 -5.58 -14.41
C TYR A 42 3.32 -4.76 -13.41
N LEU A 43 2.84 -4.62 -12.19
CA LEU A 43 3.57 -3.89 -11.15
C LEU A 43 4.91 -4.54 -10.86
N LYS A 44 4.99 -5.86 -11.05
CA LYS A 44 6.22 -6.59 -10.83
C LYS A 44 7.03 -6.73 -12.12
N ARG A 45 6.33 -6.88 -13.24
CA ARG A 45 6.99 -7.14 -14.52
C ARG A 45 7.63 -5.91 -15.14
N ILE A 46 7.03 -4.74 -14.93
CA ILE A 46 7.56 -3.49 -15.49
C ILE A 46 8.40 -2.82 -14.43
N GLU A 47 9.70 -2.78 -14.65
CA GLU A 47 10.63 -2.23 -13.68
C GLU A 47 10.29 -0.77 -13.40
N GLY A 48 10.23 -0.42 -12.11
CA GLY A 48 9.95 0.95 -11.69
C GLY A 48 8.49 1.33 -11.66
N LEU A 49 7.60 0.50 -12.20
CA LEU A 49 6.19 0.87 -12.23
C LEU A 49 5.59 0.99 -10.82
N PHE A 50 5.91 0.06 -9.94
CA PHE A 50 5.36 0.09 -8.59
C PHE A 50 5.70 1.40 -7.87
N ASN A 51 6.88 1.94 -8.11
CA ASN A 51 7.32 3.18 -7.47
C ASN A 51 6.61 4.42 -8.01
N GLN A 52 5.81 4.28 -9.05
CA GLN A 52 5.05 5.38 -9.61
C GLN A 52 3.66 5.53 -8.98
N ALA A 53 3.37 4.78 -7.95
CA ALA A 53 2.10 4.86 -7.25
C ALA A 53 1.85 6.28 -6.78
N LYS A 54 0.61 6.74 -6.95
CA LYS A 54 0.22 8.07 -6.50
C LYS A 54 -1.25 8.06 -6.10
N VAL A 55 -1.63 9.06 -5.30
CA VAL A 55 -3.00 9.21 -4.86
C VAL A 55 -3.74 10.00 -5.94
N ASP A 56 -4.95 9.56 -6.29
CA ASP A 56 -5.74 10.28 -7.29
C ASP A 56 -6.30 11.58 -6.70
N THR A 57 -6.92 12.41 -7.55
CA THR A 57 -7.42 13.72 -7.11
C THR A 57 -8.52 13.61 -6.07
N SER A 58 -9.33 12.56 -6.11
CA SER A 58 -10.38 12.36 -5.12
C SER A 58 -9.83 11.86 -3.79
N ARG A 59 -8.59 11.40 -3.78
CA ARG A 59 -7.93 10.82 -2.62
C ARG A 59 -8.61 9.54 -2.13
N THR A 60 -9.23 8.81 -3.05
CA THR A 60 -9.90 7.57 -2.73
C THR A 60 -9.32 6.36 -3.44
N CYS A 61 -8.23 6.55 -4.19
CA CYS A 61 -7.55 5.46 -4.88
C CYS A 61 -6.06 5.70 -4.91
N VAL A 62 -5.29 4.61 -4.87
CA VAL A 62 -3.89 4.65 -5.26
C VAL A 62 -3.84 4.21 -6.72
N VAL A 63 -3.16 4.96 -7.57
CA VAL A 63 -3.16 4.74 -9.01
C VAL A 63 -1.74 4.58 -9.50
N TRP A 64 -1.50 3.59 -10.34
CA TRP A 64 -0.21 3.39 -11.01
C TRP A 64 -0.29 3.83 -12.48
N ASN A 65 -1.41 3.53 -13.11
CA ASN A 65 -1.68 4.00 -14.47
C ASN A 65 -3.18 3.87 -14.72
N GLU A 66 -3.62 4.08 -15.97
CA GLU A 66 -5.04 4.06 -16.31
C GLU A 66 -5.72 2.72 -16.00
N ASN A 67 -4.96 1.65 -15.97
CA ASN A 67 -5.50 0.31 -15.83
C ASN A 67 -5.30 -0.32 -14.47
N ILE A 68 -4.48 0.28 -13.63
CA ILE A 68 -4.12 -0.31 -12.33
C ILE A 68 -4.38 0.70 -11.23
N ASP A 69 -5.42 0.47 -10.45
CA ASP A 69 -5.74 1.30 -9.30
C ASP A 69 -6.18 0.43 -8.15
N LEU A 70 -6.11 0.97 -6.94
CA LEU A 70 -6.46 0.25 -5.73
C LEU A 70 -7.32 1.15 -4.86
N PRO A 71 -8.58 0.78 -4.61
CA PRO A 71 -9.48 1.63 -3.82
C PRO A 71 -9.03 1.78 -2.38
N SER A 72 -9.28 2.95 -1.82
CA SER A 72 -8.87 3.28 -0.46
C SER A 72 -9.56 2.43 0.60
N ASP A 73 -10.81 2.04 0.36
CA ASP A 73 -11.54 1.21 1.33
C ASP A 73 -10.90 -0.17 1.46
N ILE A 74 -10.39 -0.73 0.38
CA ILE A 74 -9.67 -2.01 0.42
C ILE A 74 -8.43 -1.87 1.29
N ILE A 75 -7.68 -0.80 1.08
CA ILE A 75 -6.46 -0.55 1.85
C ILE A 75 -6.81 -0.38 3.33
N TYR A 76 -7.84 0.41 3.61
CA TYR A 76 -8.22 0.72 4.99
C TYR A 76 -8.66 -0.52 5.75
N GLU A 77 -9.46 -1.37 5.11
CA GLU A 77 -10.06 -2.51 5.78
C GLU A 77 -9.16 -3.74 5.83
N TYR A 78 -8.34 -3.94 4.80
CA TYR A 78 -7.54 -5.16 4.72
C TYR A 78 -6.07 -4.95 5.01
N GLY A 79 -5.60 -3.71 5.10
CA GLY A 79 -4.22 -3.45 5.47
C GLY A 79 -4.02 -3.62 6.96
N LYS A 80 -2.76 -3.66 7.38
CA LYS A 80 -2.42 -3.78 8.79
C LYS A 80 -2.17 -2.41 9.37
N SER A 81 -2.68 -2.19 10.58
CA SER A 81 -2.42 -0.93 11.27
C SER A 81 -0.91 -0.71 11.39
N ALA A 82 -0.48 0.51 11.13
CA ALA A 82 0.93 0.84 11.22
C ALA A 82 1.47 0.64 12.63
N ASP A 83 0.65 0.83 13.64
CA ASP A 83 1.07 0.59 15.01
C ASP A 83 1.42 -0.88 15.22
N ASN A 84 0.58 -1.77 14.72
CA ASN A 84 0.87 -3.20 14.78
C ASN A 84 2.06 -3.56 13.92
N ALA A 85 2.16 -2.95 12.75
CA ALA A 85 3.28 -3.20 11.86
C ALA A 85 4.58 -2.73 12.48
N ALA A 86 4.56 -1.58 13.14
CA ALA A 86 5.74 -1.06 13.81
C ALA A 86 6.18 -1.96 14.94
N ASN A 87 5.22 -2.46 15.72
CA ASN A 87 5.56 -3.38 16.81
C ASN A 87 6.17 -4.66 16.29
N VAL A 88 5.59 -5.21 15.24
CA VAL A 88 6.13 -6.40 14.62
C VAL A 88 7.51 -6.12 14.07
N ALA A 89 7.70 -4.97 13.43
CA ALA A 89 8.98 -4.61 12.88
C ALA A 89 10.04 -4.45 13.96
N GLU A 90 9.67 -3.92 15.10
CA GLU A 90 10.60 -3.78 16.19
C GLU A 90 11.06 -5.10 16.74
N GLU A 91 10.11 -6.00 16.89
CA GLU A 91 10.44 -7.32 17.38
C GLU A 91 11.28 -8.05 16.42
N SER A 92 11.00 -7.92 15.18
CA SER A 92 11.70 -8.67 14.23
C SER A 92 12.64 -7.79 13.50
N ALA A 93 12.63 -6.54 13.71
CA ALA A 93 13.68 -5.72 13.13
C ALA A 93 14.92 -6.16 13.72
N LYS A 94 14.60 -6.95 14.53
CA LYS A 94 15.57 -7.78 14.87
C LYS A 94 15.67 -8.75 13.76
N TYR A 95 14.74 -8.84 12.98
CA TYR A 95 14.88 -9.57 11.84
C TYR A 95 15.18 -8.59 10.76
N GLY A 96 15.32 -8.53 10.64
CA GLY A 96 15.40 -7.80 9.83
C GLY A 96 15.49 -6.82 9.67
N ALA A 97 15.64 -6.68 10.20
CA ALA A 97 15.53 -5.95 10.08
C ALA A 97 15.39 -5.41 9.56
N ALA A 98 15.24 -5.79 9.86
CA ALA A 98 14.94 -5.45 9.48
C ALA A 98 14.71 -5.35 8.99
N THR A 99 14.69 -5.74 9.18
CA THR A 99 14.21 -5.82 8.89
C THR A 99 14.09 -5.82 8.50
#